data_42477a6370e763b26a5df7bcf5c30e2e
#
_entry.id   42477a6370e763b26a5df7bcf5c30e2e
#
_cell.length_a   1.000
_cell.length_b   1.000
_cell.length_c   1.000
_cell.angle_alpha   90.00
_cell.angle_beta   90.00
_cell.angle_gamma   90.00
#
_symmetry.space_group_name_H-M   'P 1'
#
loop_
_entity.id
_entity.type
_entity.pdbx_description
1 polymer ?
#
loop_
_entity_poly.entity_id
_entity_poly.type
_entity_poly.pdbx_seq_one_letter_code
_entity_poly.pdbx_strand_id
1 'polypeptide(L)'
;MNNANLDQSLTDLNQIIKDLADAAHRPVAQEITQFLEFRAKKGTDNYGKGVIWSGQGYTKQFVYNSHPDRFFSSESIDLDNKKTFSIGGVPVLSEIELGNTVTKSSLQSVGRLRGLIVDGSVSINQYLFYNAACDRLGLGTEAPNAGFSVAEMGIEVMLGTTGNMQGMVGTFASTDFNIVTDNTPRITVSASGNIQLGNLNRNPVQVSINGKLAVGVTNPDPAVDLHVAGSIRFGNRLHSYASEPPREGNHNVSDIIWNTNPTVGRNVGWICLRAGNPGSWYPFGEIKERG
;
A
#
# COMPACT_ATOMS: atom_id res chain seq x y z
N MET A 1 68.30 -2.76 -84.37
CA MET A 1 67.35 -2.17 -83.42
C MET A 1 68.18 -1.56 -82.30
N ASN A 2 68.03 -0.27 -82.07
CA ASN A 2 68.94 0.51 -81.21
C ASN A 2 68.57 0.21 -79.74
N ASN A 3 69.49 -0.23 -78.90
CA ASN A 3 69.32 -0.50 -77.49
C ASN A 3 68.69 0.68 -76.71
N ALA A 4 68.90 1.91 -77.17
CA ALA A 4 68.26 3.06 -76.55
C ALA A 4 66.74 3.11 -76.65
N ASN A 5 66.16 2.55 -77.72
CA ASN A 5 64.68 2.47 -77.84
C ASN A 5 64.07 1.38 -76.92
N LEU A 6 64.87 0.35 -76.66
CA LEU A 6 64.41 -0.71 -75.75
C LEU A 6 64.41 -0.25 -74.29
N ASP A 7 65.49 0.47 -73.90
CA ASP A 7 65.61 1.05 -72.54
C ASP A 7 64.52 2.10 -72.26
N GLN A 8 64.19 2.93 -73.27
CA GLN A 8 63.11 3.92 -73.14
C GLN A 8 61.74 3.21 -72.98
N SER A 9 61.50 2.18 -73.81
CA SER A 9 60.21 1.41 -73.69
C SER A 9 60.07 0.65 -72.36
N LEU A 10 61.16 0.14 -71.79
CA LEU A 10 61.20 -0.47 -70.46
C LEU A 10 60.96 0.57 -69.38
N THR A 11 61.45 1.75 -69.49
CA THR A 11 61.23 2.86 -68.53
C THR A 11 59.79 3.30 -68.59
N ASP A 12 59.20 3.46 -69.75
CA ASP A 12 57.79 3.83 -69.92
C ASP A 12 56.88 2.74 -69.41
N LEU A 13 57.15 1.46 -69.59
CA LEU A 13 56.37 0.33 -69.05
C LEU A 13 56.46 0.32 -67.55
N ASN A 14 57.64 0.52 -66.96
CA ASN A 14 57.76 0.55 -65.51
C ASN A 14 57.02 1.75 -64.88
N GLN A 15 56.95 2.88 -65.54
CA GLN A 15 56.18 4.04 -65.11
C GLN A 15 54.68 3.74 -65.18
N ILE A 16 54.22 3.09 -66.27
CA ILE A 16 52.81 2.70 -66.40
C ILE A 16 52.39 1.65 -65.30
N ILE A 17 53.28 0.69 -65.01
CA ILE A 17 53.05 -0.29 -63.93
C ILE A 17 53.00 0.41 -62.59
N LYS A 18 53.86 1.37 -62.36
CA LYS A 18 53.81 2.17 -61.06
C LYS A 18 52.53 2.99 -60.97
N ASP A 19 52.15 3.68 -62.04
CA ASP A 19 50.91 4.47 -62.04
C ASP A 19 49.63 3.60 -61.86
N LEU A 20 49.65 2.40 -62.46
CA LEU A 20 48.56 1.39 -62.25
C LEU A 20 48.54 0.89 -60.80
N ALA A 21 49.69 0.61 -60.21
CA ALA A 21 49.82 0.20 -58.84
C ALA A 21 49.38 1.32 -57.87
N ASP A 22 49.75 2.54 -58.10
CA ASP A 22 49.36 3.72 -57.34
C ASP A 22 47.84 4.00 -57.51
N ALA A 23 47.31 3.81 -58.71
CA ALA A 23 45.83 3.89 -58.95
C ALA A 23 45.06 2.78 -58.27
N ALA A 24 45.59 1.52 -58.20
CA ALA A 24 44.97 0.41 -57.52
C ALA A 24 44.97 0.57 -55.99
N HIS A 25 45.90 1.38 -55.41
CA HIS A 25 46.01 1.64 -54.00
C HIS A 25 45.38 2.98 -53.57
N ARG A 26 44.91 3.80 -54.49
CA ARG A 26 44.11 4.98 -54.13
C ARG A 26 42.75 4.50 -53.63
N PRO A 27 42.34 4.88 -52.42
CA PRO A 27 40.96 4.70 -52.04
C PRO A 27 40.12 5.51 -53.02
N VAL A 28 39.39 4.82 -53.91
CA VAL A 28 38.38 5.47 -54.73
C VAL A 28 37.34 5.96 -53.75
N ALA A 29 37.33 7.26 -53.42
CA ALA A 29 36.22 7.90 -52.77
C ALA A 29 35.06 7.78 -53.76
N GLN A 30 34.32 6.69 -53.65
CA GLN A 30 33.12 6.52 -54.43
C GLN A 30 32.05 7.44 -53.85
N GLU A 31 31.87 8.61 -54.49
CA GLU A 31 30.79 9.52 -54.19
C GLU A 31 29.47 8.77 -54.56
N ILE A 32 28.76 8.32 -53.55
CA ILE A 32 27.46 7.66 -53.74
C ILE A 32 26.43 8.79 -53.89
N THR A 33 26.16 9.18 -55.12
CA THR A 33 25.18 10.21 -55.52
C THR A 33 23.74 9.65 -55.63
N GLN A 34 23.57 8.31 -55.49
CA GLN A 34 22.30 7.60 -55.54
C GLN A 34 22.22 6.56 -54.45
N PHE A 35 21.08 5.82 -54.39
CA PHE A 35 20.89 4.79 -53.39
C PHE A 35 21.86 3.62 -53.52
N LEU A 36 22.41 3.14 -52.41
CA LEU A 36 23.09 1.85 -52.33
C LEU A 36 22.03 0.76 -52.26
N GLU A 37 21.80 -0.01 -53.33
CA GLU A 37 20.79 -1.06 -53.40
C GLU A 37 21.43 -2.46 -53.27
N PHE A 38 21.00 -3.19 -52.25
CA PHE A 38 21.36 -4.61 -52.06
C PHE A 38 20.28 -5.53 -52.65
N ARG A 39 20.51 -6.08 -53.80
CA ARG A 39 19.59 -6.98 -54.49
C ARG A 39 19.93 -8.44 -54.25
N ALA A 40 18.92 -9.26 -53.92
CA ALA A 40 19.04 -10.70 -53.90
C ALA A 40 19.12 -11.27 -55.33
N LYS A 41 19.92 -12.31 -55.55
CA LYS A 41 19.84 -13.09 -56.78
C LYS A 41 18.55 -13.95 -56.74
N LYS A 42 18.02 -14.34 -57.91
CA LYS A 42 16.85 -15.22 -58.01
C LYS A 42 17.06 -16.51 -57.18
N GLY A 43 16.17 -16.80 -56.25
CA GLY A 43 16.26 -17.98 -55.37
C GLY A 43 17.12 -17.80 -54.12
N THR A 44 17.63 -16.58 -53.83
CA THR A 44 18.32 -16.22 -52.56
C THR A 44 17.66 -15.05 -51.91
N ASP A 45 17.94 -14.82 -50.62
CA ASP A 45 17.52 -13.60 -49.88
C ASP A 45 18.68 -12.60 -49.72
N ASN A 46 18.39 -11.52 -49.01
CA ASN A 46 19.37 -10.48 -48.71
C ASN A 46 20.10 -10.71 -47.37
N TYR A 47 20.05 -11.91 -46.79
CA TYR A 47 20.68 -12.20 -45.50
C TYR A 47 22.17 -11.83 -45.49
N GLY A 48 22.60 -11.12 -44.47
CA GLY A 48 24.00 -10.68 -44.31
C GLY A 48 24.42 -9.53 -45.22
N LYS A 49 23.55 -8.99 -46.09
CA LYS A 49 23.89 -7.84 -46.95
C LYS A 49 23.70 -6.54 -46.16
N GLY A 50 24.63 -5.62 -46.36
CA GLY A 50 24.66 -4.33 -45.71
C GLY A 50 26.04 -3.69 -45.78
N VAL A 51 26.34 -2.88 -44.80
CA VAL A 51 27.62 -2.20 -44.69
C VAL A 51 28.54 -2.97 -43.75
N ILE A 52 29.72 -3.32 -44.21
CA ILE A 52 30.73 -4.07 -43.47
C ILE A 52 32.03 -3.28 -43.49
N TRP A 53 32.60 -3.03 -42.32
CA TRP A 53 33.92 -2.43 -42.14
C TRP A 53 34.88 -3.53 -41.68
N SER A 54 35.85 -3.86 -42.52
CA SER A 54 36.85 -4.88 -42.21
C SER A 54 38.22 -4.23 -42.07
N GLY A 55 38.93 -4.59 -41.00
CA GLY A 55 40.32 -4.16 -40.76
C GLY A 55 41.14 -5.33 -40.23
N GLN A 56 42.40 -5.07 -39.88
CA GLN A 56 43.28 -6.11 -39.35
C GLN A 56 42.78 -6.56 -37.98
N GLY A 57 42.23 -7.75 -37.93
CA GLY A 57 41.73 -8.36 -36.69
C GLY A 57 40.33 -7.94 -36.24
N TYR A 58 39.56 -7.18 -37.04
CA TYR A 58 38.16 -6.86 -36.72
C TYR A 58 37.24 -6.81 -37.94
N THR A 59 35.96 -7.07 -37.71
CA THR A 59 34.88 -6.83 -38.66
C THR A 59 33.71 -6.22 -37.94
N LYS A 60 33.26 -5.06 -38.37
CA LYS A 60 32.07 -4.36 -37.84
C LYS A 60 31.03 -4.30 -38.94
N GLN A 61 29.74 -4.45 -38.57
CA GLN A 61 28.73 -4.60 -39.60
C GLN A 61 27.36 -4.01 -39.16
N PHE A 62 26.68 -3.47 -40.17
CA PHE A 62 25.26 -3.13 -40.10
C PHE A 62 24.60 -3.81 -41.31
N VAL A 63 23.89 -4.92 -41.04
CA VAL A 63 23.44 -5.85 -42.09
C VAL A 63 21.97 -6.27 -41.86
N TYR A 64 21.35 -6.69 -42.95
CA TYR A 64 20.02 -7.29 -42.89
C TYR A 64 20.09 -8.79 -42.53
N ASN A 65 19.33 -9.19 -41.56
CA ASN A 65 19.09 -10.60 -41.20
C ASN A 65 17.63 -10.95 -41.54
N SER A 66 17.42 -12.04 -42.28
CA SER A 66 16.08 -12.47 -42.65
C SER A 66 15.39 -13.38 -41.64
N HIS A 67 16.14 -13.97 -40.69
CA HIS A 67 15.60 -14.87 -39.65
C HIS A 67 16.18 -14.56 -38.27
N PRO A 68 15.49 -13.76 -37.39
CA PRO A 68 14.30 -12.96 -37.65
C PRO A 68 14.60 -11.76 -38.56
N ASP A 69 13.56 -11.29 -39.24
CA ASP A 69 13.62 -10.16 -40.16
C ASP A 69 13.96 -8.87 -39.40
N ARG A 70 15.21 -8.41 -39.52
CA ARG A 70 15.74 -7.24 -38.79
C ARG A 70 17.02 -6.69 -39.40
N PHE A 71 17.32 -5.44 -39.13
CA PHE A 71 18.69 -4.91 -39.26
C PHE A 71 19.47 -5.27 -38.00
N PHE A 72 20.70 -5.75 -38.20
CA PHE A 72 21.65 -6.10 -37.15
C PHE A 72 22.85 -5.16 -37.19
N SER A 73 23.19 -4.58 -36.04
CA SER A 73 24.43 -3.82 -35.81
C SER A 73 25.33 -4.61 -34.85
N SER A 74 26.61 -4.78 -35.23
CA SER A 74 27.61 -5.36 -34.32
C SER A 74 28.14 -4.32 -33.33
N GLU A 75 27.81 -3.04 -33.51
CA GLU A 75 28.23 -1.93 -32.67
C GLU A 75 27.00 -1.26 -32.05
N SER A 76 27.23 -0.45 -30.99
CA SER A 76 26.24 0.45 -30.45
C SER A 76 25.77 1.47 -31.48
N ILE A 77 24.51 1.86 -31.42
CA ILE A 77 23.95 2.95 -32.23
C ILE A 77 23.84 4.17 -31.31
N ASP A 78 24.63 5.19 -31.62
CA ASP A 78 24.60 6.47 -30.94
C ASP A 78 23.83 7.47 -31.80
N LEU A 79 22.87 8.14 -31.21
CA LEU A 79 22.10 9.19 -31.87
C LEU A 79 22.58 10.55 -31.40
N ASP A 80 22.68 11.49 -32.33
CA ASP A 80 22.99 12.88 -32.00
C ASP A 80 21.95 13.49 -31.06
N ASN A 81 22.35 14.55 -30.33
CA ASN A 81 21.50 15.27 -29.39
C ASN A 81 20.10 15.57 -29.95
N LYS A 82 19.07 15.40 -29.13
CA LYS A 82 17.64 15.63 -29.48
C LYS A 82 17.12 14.72 -30.60
N LYS A 83 17.84 13.65 -30.95
CA LYS A 83 17.34 12.61 -31.84
C LYS A 83 16.64 11.54 -31.04
N THR A 84 15.75 10.78 -31.70
CA THR A 84 14.88 9.78 -31.06
C THR A 84 14.84 8.50 -31.87
N PHE A 85 14.63 7.38 -31.19
CA PHE A 85 14.14 6.17 -31.85
C PHE A 85 12.62 6.30 -32.04
N SER A 86 12.17 6.03 -33.26
CA SER A 86 10.74 6.15 -33.62
C SER A 86 10.21 4.87 -34.25
N ILE A 87 8.93 4.58 -34.02
CA ILE A 87 8.20 3.51 -34.69
C ILE A 87 7.03 4.16 -35.42
N GLY A 88 6.95 3.94 -36.73
CA GLY A 88 5.92 4.56 -37.57
C GLY A 88 5.92 6.10 -37.52
N GLY A 89 7.09 6.72 -37.32
CA GLY A 89 7.22 8.17 -37.19
C GLY A 89 6.95 8.71 -35.77
N VAL A 90 6.53 7.86 -34.83
CA VAL A 90 6.25 8.25 -33.43
C VAL A 90 7.48 7.97 -32.56
N PRO A 91 8.05 8.96 -31.85
CA PRO A 91 9.16 8.75 -30.92
C PRO A 91 8.81 7.78 -29.79
N VAL A 92 9.67 6.78 -29.54
CA VAL A 92 9.51 5.79 -28.46
C VAL A 92 10.60 5.84 -27.41
N LEU A 93 11.76 6.43 -27.74
CA LEU A 93 12.89 6.62 -26.84
C LEU A 93 13.65 7.88 -27.24
N SER A 94 13.87 8.76 -26.28
CA SER A 94 14.73 9.94 -26.40
C SER A 94 15.85 9.91 -25.36
N GLU A 95 16.66 10.96 -25.30
CA GLU A 95 17.68 11.17 -24.28
C GLU A 95 17.10 11.25 -22.86
N ILE A 96 15.87 11.76 -22.71
CA ILE A 96 15.29 12.13 -21.42
C ILE A 96 14.01 11.36 -21.06
N GLU A 97 13.35 10.69 -22.03
CA GLU A 97 12.03 10.05 -21.78
C GLU A 97 11.77 8.84 -22.67
N LEU A 98 10.90 7.98 -22.18
CA LEU A 98 10.18 7.01 -22.99
C LEU A 98 8.97 7.70 -23.59
N GLY A 99 8.72 7.49 -24.90
CA GLY A 99 7.55 8.07 -25.57
C GLY A 99 6.23 7.63 -24.94
N ASN A 100 5.23 8.49 -24.98
CA ASN A 100 3.91 8.26 -24.38
C ASN A 100 3.14 7.06 -24.96
N THR A 101 3.58 6.53 -26.11
CA THR A 101 3.03 5.32 -26.73
C THR A 101 3.60 4.02 -26.14
N VAL A 102 4.65 4.11 -25.29
CA VAL A 102 5.23 2.96 -24.59
C VAL A 102 4.41 2.66 -23.33
N THR A 103 3.27 2.01 -23.49
CA THR A 103 2.30 1.76 -22.41
C THR A 103 2.56 0.47 -21.63
N LYS A 104 3.48 -0.38 -22.08
CA LYS A 104 3.86 -1.63 -21.41
C LYS A 104 5.37 -1.76 -21.35
N SER A 105 5.87 -2.18 -20.19
CA SER A 105 7.28 -2.44 -19.96
C SER A 105 7.45 -3.70 -19.12
N SER A 106 8.47 -4.49 -19.41
CA SER A 106 8.93 -5.64 -18.60
C SER A 106 10.17 -5.30 -17.76
N LEU A 107 10.35 -4.05 -17.38
CA LEU A 107 11.44 -3.62 -16.52
C LEU A 107 11.34 -4.33 -15.16
N GLN A 108 12.42 -5.02 -14.76
CA GLN A 108 12.51 -5.70 -13.46
C GLN A 108 13.17 -4.80 -12.39
N SER A 109 13.88 -3.75 -12.82
CA SER A 109 14.51 -2.78 -11.93
C SER A 109 14.64 -1.43 -12.63
N VAL A 110 14.33 -0.38 -11.92
CA VAL A 110 14.43 1.03 -12.40
C VAL A 110 15.44 1.86 -11.61
N GLY A 111 16.24 1.23 -10.73
CA GLY A 111 17.16 1.95 -9.87
C GLY A 111 16.44 2.86 -8.85
N ARG A 112 17.15 3.90 -8.38
CA ARG A 112 16.60 4.84 -7.39
C ARG A 112 15.77 5.92 -8.08
N LEU A 113 14.46 5.90 -7.84
CA LEU A 113 13.57 7.00 -8.24
C LEU A 113 13.60 8.13 -7.19
N ARG A 114 13.62 9.39 -7.65
CA ARG A 114 13.43 10.57 -6.78
C ARG A 114 11.96 10.85 -6.47
N GLY A 115 11.06 10.36 -7.29
CA GLY A 115 9.61 10.45 -7.14
C GLY A 115 8.92 9.45 -8.05
N LEU A 116 7.71 9.07 -7.69
CA LEU A 116 6.83 8.22 -8.49
C LEU A 116 5.44 8.83 -8.47
N ILE A 117 4.92 9.16 -9.63
CA ILE A 117 3.52 9.56 -9.82
C ILE A 117 2.84 8.43 -10.58
N VAL A 118 1.77 7.90 -10.03
CA VAL A 118 0.96 6.84 -10.64
C VAL A 118 -0.45 7.37 -10.83
N ASP A 119 -0.89 7.40 -12.08
CA ASP A 119 -2.27 7.74 -12.43
C ASP A 119 -3.07 6.43 -12.52
N GLY A 120 -3.59 5.98 -11.38
CA GLY A 120 -4.33 4.74 -11.26
C GLY A 120 -3.97 3.92 -10.02
N SER A 121 -4.38 2.65 -10.02
CA SER A 121 -4.12 1.74 -8.92
C SER A 121 -2.66 1.26 -8.88
N VAL A 122 -2.15 1.01 -7.68
CA VAL A 122 -0.81 0.48 -7.43
C VAL A 122 -0.91 -0.87 -6.75
N SER A 123 -0.14 -1.85 -7.22
CA SER A 123 0.05 -3.13 -6.54
C SER A 123 1.54 -3.42 -6.41
N ILE A 124 2.00 -3.65 -5.19
CA ILE A 124 3.39 -4.01 -4.90
C ILE A 124 3.40 -5.39 -4.25
N ASN A 125 3.99 -6.36 -4.97
CA ASN A 125 4.16 -7.74 -4.51
C ASN A 125 2.86 -8.40 -4.00
N GLN A 126 1.71 -8.03 -4.58
CA GLN A 126 0.38 -8.53 -4.18
C GLN A 126 0.06 -8.36 -2.69
N TYR A 127 0.73 -7.44 -2.02
CA TYR A 127 0.55 -7.19 -0.59
C TYR A 127 0.18 -5.73 -0.27
N LEU A 128 0.82 -4.75 -0.91
CA LEU A 128 0.45 -3.34 -0.81
C LEU A 128 -0.38 -2.95 -2.03
N PHE A 129 -1.58 -2.47 -1.81
CA PHE A 129 -2.50 -2.01 -2.86
C PHE A 129 -2.96 -0.58 -2.59
N TYR A 130 -2.86 0.28 -3.59
CA TYR A 130 -3.67 1.49 -3.67
C TYR A 130 -4.75 1.26 -4.73
N ASN A 131 -6.00 1.34 -4.32
CA ASN A 131 -7.15 1.17 -5.20
C ASN A 131 -7.70 2.55 -5.58
N ALA A 132 -7.39 3.01 -6.80
CA ALA A 132 -7.81 4.31 -7.30
C ALA A 132 -9.34 4.44 -7.52
N ALA A 133 -10.06 3.32 -7.66
CA ALA A 133 -11.52 3.37 -7.86
C ALA A 133 -12.28 3.77 -6.60
N CYS A 134 -11.73 3.51 -5.41
CA CYS A 134 -12.34 3.87 -4.13
C CYS A 134 -11.46 4.77 -3.26
N ASP A 135 -10.29 5.17 -3.76
CA ASP A 135 -9.30 6.02 -3.06
C ASP A 135 -8.88 5.43 -1.70
N ARG A 136 -8.48 4.14 -1.69
CA ARG A 136 -8.15 3.40 -0.47
C ARG A 136 -6.83 2.66 -0.58
N LEU A 137 -6.14 2.57 0.56
CA LEU A 137 -4.88 1.84 0.70
C LEU A 137 -5.09 0.55 1.48
N GLY A 138 -4.71 -0.59 0.90
CA GLY A 138 -4.78 -1.91 1.50
C GLY A 138 -3.40 -2.55 1.70
N LEU A 139 -3.16 -3.18 2.83
CA LEU A 139 -2.09 -4.15 3.06
C LEU A 139 -2.72 -5.54 3.22
N GLY A 140 -2.35 -6.48 2.35
CA GLY A 140 -2.91 -7.83 2.34
C GLY A 140 -4.35 -7.92 1.83
N THR A 141 -4.91 -6.84 1.25
CA THR A 141 -6.24 -6.80 0.64
C THR A 141 -6.27 -5.89 -0.58
N GLU A 142 -6.84 -6.36 -1.68
CA GLU A 142 -7.09 -5.57 -2.90
C GLU A 142 -8.39 -4.76 -2.82
N ALA A 143 -9.27 -5.12 -1.88
CA ALA A 143 -10.57 -4.49 -1.66
C ALA A 143 -10.69 -3.96 -0.22
N PRO A 144 -9.93 -2.91 0.16
CA PRO A 144 -9.97 -2.35 1.49
C PRO A 144 -11.34 -1.74 1.82
N ASN A 145 -11.86 -2.01 3.03
CA ASN A 145 -13.17 -1.52 3.48
C ASN A 145 -13.12 -0.11 4.09
N ALA A 146 -11.94 0.42 4.37
CA ALA A 146 -11.73 1.79 4.88
C ALA A 146 -10.60 2.50 4.12
N GLY A 147 -10.37 3.79 4.38
CA GLY A 147 -9.31 4.58 3.76
C GLY A 147 -7.93 3.94 3.85
N PHE A 148 -7.64 3.29 4.99
CA PHE A 148 -6.49 2.41 5.18
C PHE A 148 -6.94 1.12 5.85
N SER A 149 -6.54 -0.02 5.29
CA SER A 149 -6.88 -1.35 5.82
C SER A 149 -5.64 -2.26 5.85
N VAL A 150 -5.55 -3.07 6.90
CA VAL A 150 -4.57 -4.16 7.01
C VAL A 150 -5.32 -5.46 7.19
N ALA A 151 -5.16 -6.41 6.27
CA ALA A 151 -5.83 -7.69 6.32
C ALA A 151 -4.83 -8.85 6.44
N GLU A 152 -5.03 -9.69 7.43
CA GLU A 152 -4.25 -10.90 7.65
C GLU A 152 -5.16 -12.00 8.24
N MET A 153 -5.02 -13.24 7.77
CA MET A 153 -5.76 -14.42 8.27
C MET A 153 -7.29 -14.22 8.30
N GLY A 154 -7.85 -13.44 7.37
CA GLY A 154 -9.30 -13.18 7.30
C GLY A 154 -9.80 -12.10 8.25
N ILE A 155 -8.92 -11.44 9.00
CA ILE A 155 -9.23 -10.30 9.86
C ILE A 155 -8.73 -9.04 9.18
N GLU A 156 -9.59 -8.02 9.06
CA GLU A 156 -9.22 -6.71 8.54
C GLU A 156 -9.33 -5.66 9.63
N VAL A 157 -8.21 -4.99 9.92
CA VAL A 157 -8.16 -3.80 10.79
C VAL A 157 -8.23 -2.56 9.91
N MET A 158 -9.12 -1.66 10.26
CA MET A 158 -9.46 -0.47 9.47
C MET A 158 -9.10 0.81 10.20
N LEU A 159 -8.64 1.79 9.44
CA LEU A 159 -8.53 3.19 9.86
C LEU A 159 -9.18 4.07 8.80
N GLY A 160 -10.14 4.90 9.19
CA GLY A 160 -10.88 5.69 8.22
C GLY A 160 -11.87 6.63 8.88
N THR A 161 -12.94 6.94 8.15
CA THR A 161 -14.04 7.76 8.62
C THR A 161 -15.37 7.06 8.40
N THR A 162 -16.32 7.27 9.30
CA THR A 162 -17.72 6.86 9.12
C THR A 162 -18.45 7.82 8.19
N GLY A 163 -19.62 7.43 7.67
CA GLY A 163 -20.50 8.30 6.89
C GLY A 163 -20.95 9.57 7.63
N ASN A 164 -20.79 9.63 8.95
CA ASN A 164 -21.10 10.79 9.80
C ASN A 164 -19.85 11.65 10.11
N MET A 165 -18.78 11.56 9.32
CA MET A 165 -17.52 12.31 9.47
C MET A 165 -16.81 12.05 10.80
N GLN A 166 -16.99 10.89 11.41
CA GLN A 166 -16.25 10.48 12.60
C GLN A 166 -15.04 9.65 12.20
N GLY A 167 -13.89 9.91 12.81
CA GLY A 167 -12.72 9.04 12.69
C GLY A 167 -13.01 7.68 13.32
N MET A 168 -12.58 6.60 12.67
CA MET A 168 -12.75 5.24 13.19
C MET A 168 -11.45 4.44 13.09
N VAL A 169 -11.26 3.55 14.06
CA VAL A 169 -10.31 2.45 14.05
C VAL A 169 -11.02 1.21 14.59
N GLY A 170 -10.84 0.06 13.98
CA GLY A 170 -11.50 -1.15 14.42
C GLY A 170 -11.36 -2.32 13.45
N THR A 171 -12.15 -3.36 13.65
CA THR A 171 -12.21 -4.54 12.79
C THR A 171 -13.44 -4.49 11.89
N PHE A 172 -13.31 -4.96 10.65
CA PHE A 172 -14.45 -5.07 9.73
C PHE A 172 -15.35 -6.25 10.05
N ALA A 173 -14.75 -7.39 10.42
CA ALA A 173 -15.49 -8.60 10.78
C ALA A 173 -15.96 -8.55 12.24
N SER A 174 -16.90 -9.47 12.61
CA SER A 174 -17.35 -9.67 14.00
C SER A 174 -16.25 -10.36 14.82
N THR A 175 -15.13 -9.67 15.02
CA THR A 175 -13.97 -10.10 15.80
C THR A 175 -13.63 -9.06 16.86
N ASP A 176 -12.98 -9.48 17.92
CA ASP A 176 -12.54 -8.59 18.98
C ASP A 176 -11.47 -7.63 18.46
N PHE A 177 -11.54 -6.37 18.89
CA PHE A 177 -10.51 -5.36 18.68
C PHE A 177 -9.72 -5.14 19.97
N ASN A 178 -8.40 -5.33 19.90
CA ASN A 178 -7.52 -5.25 21.05
C ASN A 178 -6.51 -4.11 20.94
N ILE A 179 -6.35 -3.33 22.01
CA ILE A 179 -5.18 -2.47 22.21
C ILE A 179 -4.21 -3.24 23.10
N VAL A 180 -3.00 -3.49 22.59
CA VAL A 180 -2.02 -4.38 23.21
C VAL A 180 -0.74 -3.65 23.61
N THR A 181 -0.15 -4.08 24.72
CA THR A 181 1.24 -3.77 25.09
C THR A 181 1.92 -5.05 25.56
N ASP A 182 3.19 -5.24 25.18
CA ASP A 182 3.94 -6.47 25.52
C ASP A 182 3.15 -7.74 25.16
N ASN A 183 2.62 -7.76 23.93
CA ASN A 183 1.78 -8.83 23.38
C ASN A 183 0.60 -9.26 24.28
N THR A 184 0.12 -8.33 25.10
CA THR A 184 -0.97 -8.55 26.06
C THR A 184 -2.08 -7.53 25.85
N PRO A 185 -3.35 -7.94 25.62
CA PRO A 185 -4.47 -7.02 25.54
C PRO A 185 -4.61 -6.20 26.82
N ARG A 186 -4.73 -4.87 26.66
CA ARG A 186 -5.00 -3.91 27.75
C ARG A 186 -6.43 -3.39 27.67
N ILE A 187 -6.92 -3.20 26.47
CA ILE A 187 -8.31 -2.89 26.21
C ILE A 187 -8.80 -3.87 25.15
N THR A 188 -9.92 -4.49 25.39
CA THR A 188 -10.62 -5.35 24.42
C THR A 188 -12.00 -4.77 24.19
N VAL A 189 -12.32 -4.48 22.93
CA VAL A 189 -13.70 -4.25 22.48
C VAL A 189 -14.13 -5.56 21.83
N SER A 190 -15.01 -6.31 22.50
CA SER A 190 -15.47 -7.60 22.00
C SER A 190 -16.38 -7.44 20.78
N ALA A 191 -16.48 -8.46 19.95
CA ALA A 191 -17.43 -8.53 18.84
C ALA A 191 -18.89 -8.29 19.27
N SER A 192 -19.23 -8.56 20.55
CA SER A 192 -20.55 -8.30 21.15
C SER A 192 -20.73 -6.85 21.64
N GLY A 193 -19.71 -5.99 21.49
CA GLY A 193 -19.76 -4.59 21.90
C GLY A 193 -19.36 -4.32 23.35
N ASN A 194 -18.96 -5.32 24.13
CA ASN A 194 -18.47 -5.10 25.50
C ASN A 194 -17.04 -4.53 25.46
N ILE A 195 -16.76 -3.60 26.38
CA ILE A 195 -15.42 -3.06 26.60
C ILE A 195 -14.85 -3.66 27.89
N GLN A 196 -13.72 -4.35 27.78
CA GLN A 196 -12.96 -4.86 28.91
C GLN A 196 -11.67 -4.06 29.06
N LEU A 197 -11.42 -3.57 30.27
CA LEU A 197 -10.16 -2.94 30.66
C LEU A 197 -9.35 -3.93 31.50
N GLY A 198 -8.14 -4.25 31.04
CA GLY A 198 -7.25 -5.21 31.68
C GLY A 198 -7.49 -6.67 31.25
N ASN A 199 -6.67 -7.56 31.78
CA ASN A 199 -6.74 -9.00 31.53
C ASN A 199 -7.11 -9.75 32.81
N LEU A 200 -8.22 -10.49 32.79
CA LEU A 200 -8.76 -11.22 33.94
C LEU A 200 -7.77 -12.28 34.51
N ASN A 201 -6.81 -12.73 33.71
CA ASN A 201 -5.88 -13.79 34.07
C ASN A 201 -4.52 -13.29 34.58
N ARG A 202 -4.35 -11.99 34.78
CA ARG A 202 -3.09 -11.37 35.27
C ARG A 202 -3.38 -10.38 36.38
N ASN A 203 -2.33 -9.89 37.03
CA ASN A 203 -2.38 -8.94 38.15
C ASN A 203 -3.43 -7.83 37.95
N PRO A 204 -4.10 -7.39 39.02
CA PRO A 204 -5.14 -6.38 38.96
C PRO A 204 -4.65 -5.14 38.21
N VAL A 205 -5.44 -4.68 37.22
CA VAL A 205 -5.17 -3.49 36.44
C VAL A 205 -5.81 -2.29 37.16
N GLN A 206 -5.04 -1.25 37.40
CA GLN A 206 -5.58 -0.01 37.91
C GLN A 206 -6.10 0.85 36.74
N VAL A 207 -7.36 1.27 36.83
CA VAL A 207 -7.95 2.27 35.96
C VAL A 207 -8.05 3.58 36.74
N SER A 208 -7.32 4.60 36.32
CA SER A 208 -7.35 5.94 36.92
C SER A 208 -8.07 6.90 35.98
N ILE A 209 -9.10 7.58 36.49
CA ILE A 209 -9.88 8.55 35.72
C ILE A 209 -9.69 9.92 36.38
N ASN A 210 -8.91 10.80 35.70
CA ASN A 210 -8.71 12.19 36.16
C ASN A 210 -9.85 13.07 35.60
N GLY A 211 -11.03 12.90 36.13
CA GLY A 211 -12.22 13.59 35.65
C GLY A 211 -13.48 12.93 36.17
N LYS A 212 -14.58 13.18 35.51
CA LYS A 212 -15.89 12.69 35.89
C LYS A 212 -16.27 11.45 35.08
N LEU A 213 -16.88 10.45 35.73
CA LEU A 213 -17.39 9.24 35.10
C LEU A 213 -18.91 9.25 35.11
N ALA A 214 -19.50 9.15 33.94
CA ALA A 214 -20.94 8.95 33.78
C ALA A 214 -21.22 7.57 33.18
N VAL A 215 -22.16 6.82 33.77
CA VAL A 215 -22.54 5.49 33.30
C VAL A 215 -24.06 5.47 33.05
N GLY A 216 -24.45 5.28 31.79
CA GLY A 216 -25.89 5.23 31.41
C GLY A 216 -26.59 6.60 31.47
N VAL A 217 -25.87 7.69 31.49
CA VAL A 217 -26.41 9.07 31.62
C VAL A 217 -26.01 9.88 30.39
N THR A 218 -26.98 10.46 29.69
CA THR A 218 -26.74 11.31 28.51
C THR A 218 -26.34 12.75 28.89
N ASN A 219 -26.87 13.27 29.99
CA ASN A 219 -26.57 14.60 30.55
C ASN A 219 -26.09 14.44 32.00
N PRO A 220 -24.80 14.16 32.24
CA PRO A 220 -24.27 13.99 33.58
C PRO A 220 -24.29 15.30 34.35
N ASP A 221 -24.63 15.19 35.65
CA ASP A 221 -24.55 16.35 36.57
C ASP A 221 -23.08 16.83 36.68
N PRO A 222 -22.80 18.10 36.37
CA PRO A 222 -21.44 18.61 36.42
C PRO A 222 -20.91 18.78 37.87
N ALA A 223 -21.75 18.63 38.88
CA ALA A 223 -21.35 18.77 40.30
C ALA A 223 -20.84 17.45 40.93
N VAL A 224 -21.03 16.29 40.26
CA VAL A 224 -20.62 15.00 40.82
C VAL A 224 -19.50 14.35 40.01
N ASP A 225 -18.63 13.60 40.68
CA ASP A 225 -17.50 12.91 40.03
C ASP A 225 -17.89 11.58 39.42
N LEU A 226 -18.90 10.91 39.95
CA LEU A 226 -19.48 9.67 39.44
C LEU A 226 -21.00 9.80 39.34
N HIS A 227 -21.56 9.74 38.15
CA HIS A 227 -22.98 9.71 37.89
C HIS A 227 -23.40 8.40 37.20
N VAL A 228 -24.17 7.58 37.87
CA VAL A 228 -24.65 6.30 37.34
C VAL A 228 -26.16 6.32 37.29
N ALA A 229 -26.74 6.10 36.11
CA ALA A 229 -28.18 5.88 35.96
C ALA A 229 -28.46 4.40 36.19
N GLY A 230 -28.99 4.09 37.37
CA GLY A 230 -29.37 2.71 37.72
C GLY A 230 -28.64 2.17 38.95
N SER A 231 -28.49 0.86 38.99
CA SER A 231 -27.95 0.17 40.16
C SER A 231 -26.42 0.02 40.07
N ILE A 232 -25.76 0.05 41.24
CA ILE A 232 -24.33 -0.21 41.39
C ILE A 232 -24.15 -1.48 42.22
N ARG A 233 -23.22 -2.37 41.85
CA ARG A 233 -22.82 -3.51 42.62
C ARG A 233 -21.37 -3.39 43.09
N PHE A 234 -21.19 -3.40 44.41
CA PHE A 234 -19.86 -3.46 45.04
C PHE A 234 -19.61 -4.89 45.53
N GLY A 235 -18.77 -5.65 44.81
CA GLY A 235 -18.67 -7.10 45.03
C GLY A 235 -20.03 -7.78 44.83
N ASN A 236 -20.57 -8.40 45.87
CA ASN A 236 -21.89 -9.06 45.84
C ASN A 236 -23.02 -8.17 46.35
N ARG A 237 -22.81 -6.92 46.74
CA ARG A 237 -23.80 -6.03 47.31
C ARG A 237 -24.33 -5.06 46.29
N LEU A 238 -25.67 -5.10 46.10
CA LEU A 238 -26.40 -4.21 45.20
C LEU A 238 -26.82 -2.93 45.94
N HIS A 239 -26.61 -1.79 45.30
CA HIS A 239 -27.19 -0.48 45.67
C HIS A 239 -28.11 -0.04 44.54
N SER A 240 -29.38 0.15 44.83
CA SER A 240 -30.39 0.55 43.86
C SER A 240 -31.41 1.49 44.48
N TYR A 241 -32.42 1.90 43.74
CA TYR A 241 -33.45 2.85 44.15
C TYR A 241 -34.84 2.27 43.85
N ALA A 242 -35.78 2.38 44.76
CA ALA A 242 -37.19 2.06 44.56
C ALA A 242 -38.07 2.79 45.59
N SER A 243 -39.37 2.84 45.34
CA SER A 243 -40.35 3.36 46.30
C SER A 243 -40.78 2.33 47.34
N GLU A 244 -40.47 1.05 47.11
CA GLU A 244 -40.81 -0.10 47.94
C GLU A 244 -39.68 -1.15 47.89
N PRO A 245 -39.58 -2.07 48.88
CA PRO A 245 -38.65 -3.19 48.79
C PRO A 245 -39.03 -4.11 47.63
N PRO A 246 -38.04 -4.78 46.99
CA PRO A 246 -38.30 -5.70 45.89
C PRO A 246 -39.27 -6.82 46.23
N ARG A 247 -40.17 -7.14 45.31
CA ARG A 247 -41.14 -8.25 45.43
C ARG A 247 -40.75 -9.47 44.59
N GLU A 248 -39.68 -9.34 43.81
CA GLU A 248 -39.16 -10.39 42.92
C GLU A 248 -37.66 -10.21 42.69
N GLY A 249 -37.02 -11.15 42.09
CA GLY A 249 -35.59 -11.12 41.78
C GLY A 249 -34.72 -11.74 42.88
N ASN A 250 -33.55 -12.16 42.53
CA ASN A 250 -32.57 -12.75 43.45
C ASN A 250 -31.74 -11.64 44.11
N HIS A 251 -31.79 -11.61 45.43
CA HIS A 251 -31.08 -10.62 46.24
C HIS A 251 -30.18 -11.31 47.25
N ASN A 252 -29.08 -10.63 47.58
CA ASN A 252 -28.09 -11.11 48.55
C ASN A 252 -28.24 -10.37 49.89
N VAL A 253 -27.71 -10.97 50.94
CA VAL A 253 -27.57 -10.29 52.22
C VAL A 253 -26.73 -9.01 52.03
N SER A 254 -27.21 -7.93 52.65
CA SER A 254 -26.63 -6.56 52.57
C SER A 254 -26.89 -5.84 51.24
N ASP A 255 -27.73 -6.32 50.33
CA ASP A 255 -28.27 -5.48 49.26
C ASP A 255 -29.08 -4.33 49.88
N ILE A 256 -28.96 -3.13 49.30
CA ILE A 256 -29.62 -1.89 49.78
C ILE A 256 -30.47 -1.32 48.66
N ILE A 257 -31.73 -1.00 49.01
CA ILE A 257 -32.62 -0.21 48.17
C ILE A 257 -32.88 1.12 48.87
N TRP A 258 -32.48 2.20 48.23
CA TRP A 258 -32.73 3.56 48.66
C TRP A 258 -34.13 3.97 48.30
N ASN A 259 -34.86 4.57 49.26
CA ASN A 259 -36.24 5.05 49.04
C ASN A 259 -36.21 6.28 48.10
N THR A 260 -36.89 6.19 46.95
CA THR A 260 -37.03 7.29 46.00
C THR A 260 -37.94 8.42 46.45
N ASN A 261 -38.77 8.18 47.50
CA ASN A 261 -39.68 9.18 48.05
C ASN A 261 -39.64 9.21 49.60
N PRO A 262 -38.49 9.58 50.18
CA PRO A 262 -38.33 9.63 51.63
C PRO A 262 -39.11 10.84 52.21
N THR A 263 -39.90 10.60 53.27
CA THR A 263 -40.65 11.63 53.99
C THR A 263 -40.47 11.46 55.49
N VAL A 264 -40.77 12.50 56.27
CA VAL A 264 -40.73 12.45 57.77
C VAL A 264 -41.64 11.31 58.25
N GLY A 265 -41.18 10.54 59.20
CA GLY A 265 -41.86 9.36 59.74
C GLY A 265 -41.72 8.10 58.86
N ARG A 266 -40.95 8.17 57.75
CA ARG A 266 -40.64 7.04 56.85
C ARG A 266 -39.18 6.67 56.93
N ASN A 267 -38.85 5.53 56.34
CA ASN A 267 -37.45 5.03 56.25
C ASN A 267 -36.72 5.57 55.05
N VAL A 268 -35.39 5.72 55.19
CA VAL A 268 -34.45 6.11 54.13
C VAL A 268 -34.32 5.02 53.06
N GLY A 269 -34.50 3.77 53.45
CA GLY A 269 -34.38 2.64 52.52
C GLY A 269 -34.66 1.28 53.19
N TRP A 270 -34.31 0.23 52.46
CA TRP A 270 -34.43 -1.16 52.93
C TRP A 270 -33.13 -1.90 52.71
N ILE A 271 -32.81 -2.80 53.65
CA ILE A 271 -31.65 -3.70 53.57
C ILE A 271 -32.13 -5.16 53.56
N CYS A 272 -31.54 -5.95 52.71
CA CYS A 272 -31.78 -7.39 52.64
C CYS A 272 -30.98 -8.09 53.75
N LEU A 273 -31.67 -8.71 54.72
CA LEU A 273 -31.02 -9.46 55.78
C LEU A 273 -30.99 -10.96 55.55
N ARG A 274 -31.80 -11.48 54.61
CA ARG A 274 -31.79 -12.89 54.21
C ARG A 274 -31.88 -12.99 52.70
N ALA A 275 -30.87 -13.61 52.10
CA ALA A 275 -30.84 -13.83 50.67
C ALA A 275 -32.01 -14.69 50.19
N GLY A 276 -32.48 -14.43 48.97
CA GLY A 276 -33.56 -15.17 48.35
C GLY A 276 -34.23 -14.45 47.20
N ASN A 277 -35.38 -15.00 46.72
CA ASN A 277 -36.23 -14.40 45.70
C ASN A 277 -37.62 -14.10 46.31
N PRO A 278 -37.94 -12.84 46.70
CA PRO A 278 -37.13 -11.66 46.62
C PRO A 278 -36.16 -11.45 47.83
N GLY A 279 -36.05 -12.39 48.74
CA GLY A 279 -35.30 -12.21 50.00
C GLY A 279 -36.13 -11.55 51.10
N SER A 280 -35.52 -11.31 52.27
CA SER A 280 -36.19 -10.63 53.39
C SER A 280 -35.61 -9.24 53.60
N TRP A 281 -36.45 -8.25 53.39
CA TRP A 281 -36.11 -6.83 53.42
C TRP A 281 -36.59 -6.15 54.68
N TYR A 282 -35.75 -5.34 55.31
CA TYR A 282 -36.03 -4.60 56.53
C TYR A 282 -35.75 -3.14 56.31
N PRO A 283 -36.67 -2.22 56.81
CA PRO A 283 -36.46 -0.81 56.71
C PRO A 283 -35.29 -0.38 57.59
N PHE A 284 -34.58 0.66 57.16
CA PHE A 284 -33.51 1.33 57.94
C PHE A 284 -33.59 2.85 57.82
N GLY A 285 -33.03 3.56 58.78
CA GLY A 285 -32.92 5.00 58.80
C GLY A 285 -34.27 5.72 58.89
N GLU A 286 -34.89 5.76 60.02
CA GLU A 286 -36.13 6.54 60.25
C GLU A 286 -35.83 8.06 60.18
N ILE A 287 -36.61 8.79 59.35
CA ILE A 287 -36.50 10.24 59.19
C ILE A 287 -37.36 10.92 60.27
N LYS A 288 -36.73 11.54 61.24
CA LYS A 288 -37.39 12.27 62.33
C LYS A 288 -37.54 13.74 62.01
N GLU A 289 -38.61 14.35 62.53
CA GLU A 289 -38.71 15.81 62.50
C GLU A 289 -37.52 16.43 63.20
N ARG A 290 -37.04 17.54 62.65
CA ARG A 290 -36.02 18.32 63.30
C ARG A 290 -36.67 19.05 64.47
N GLY A 291 -36.29 18.75 65.69
CA GLY A 291 -36.71 19.44 66.86
C GLY A 291 -36.22 20.90 66.90
#